data_145189c653c4011b1bba88f31a356d66
#
_entry.id   145189c653c4011b1bba88f31a356d66
#
_cell.length_a   1.000
_cell.length_b   1.000
_cell.length_c   1.000
_cell.angle_alpha   90.00
_cell.angle_beta   90.00
_cell.angle_gamma   90.00
#
_symmetry.space_group_name_H-M   'P 1'
#
loop_
_entity.id
_entity.type
_entity.pdbx_description
1 polymer ?
#
loop_
_entity_poly.entity_id
_entity_poly.type
_entity_poly.pdbx_seq_one_letter_code
_entity_poly.pdbx_strand_id
1 'polypeptide(L)'
;MQQMIIAVLSSSAVTGAIIKVIEWLIGIHDRKKGKTSCMQKDIKELSENVKALTTQIEALTKDVSEIKDDNLAILHDSIYDMFDNLSEQPSLSVKDRANLDVLWHRYHDVHGGNHEGELMYQQLKSKPVE
;
A
#
# COMPACT_ATOMS: atom_id res chain seq x y z
N MET A 1 -2.10 -11.59 -6.50
CA MET A 1 -3.33 -11.20 -7.20
C MET A 1 -3.94 -9.89 -6.68
N GLN A 2 -4.11 -9.66 -5.39
CA GLN A 2 -4.66 -8.39 -4.84
C GLN A 2 -3.84 -7.13 -5.21
N GLN A 3 -2.51 -7.20 -5.20
CA GLN A 3 -1.66 -6.05 -5.57
C GLN A 3 -1.79 -5.64 -7.05
N MET A 4 -2.08 -6.60 -7.94
CA MET A 4 -2.29 -6.32 -9.37
C MET A 4 -3.62 -5.59 -9.62
N ILE A 5 -4.66 -5.90 -8.85
CA ILE A 5 -5.96 -5.24 -8.96
C ILE A 5 -5.89 -3.79 -8.48
N ILE A 6 -5.16 -3.51 -7.39
CA ILE A 6 -4.95 -2.15 -6.88
C ILE A 6 -4.14 -1.31 -7.88
N ALA A 7 -3.11 -1.88 -8.48
CA ALA A 7 -2.30 -1.18 -9.48
C ALA A 7 -3.09 -0.84 -10.77
N VAL A 8 -4.03 -1.69 -11.17
CA VAL A 8 -4.90 -1.43 -12.33
C VAL A 8 -5.94 -0.35 -12.03
N LEU A 9 -6.50 -0.33 -10.82
CA LEU A 9 -7.48 0.69 -10.40
C LEU A 9 -6.86 2.07 -10.14
N SER A 10 -5.58 2.14 -9.80
CA SER A 10 -4.85 3.38 -9.54
C SER A 10 -4.19 3.99 -10.80
N SER A 11 -4.27 3.34 -11.96
CA SER A 11 -3.67 3.90 -13.16
C SER A 11 -4.50 5.09 -13.67
N SER A 12 -3.86 6.26 -13.78
CA SER A 12 -4.44 7.47 -14.36
C SER A 12 -5.01 7.21 -15.79
N ALA A 13 -4.51 6.18 -16.47
CA ALA A 13 -4.98 5.74 -17.77
C ALA A 13 -6.40 5.15 -17.73
N VAL A 14 -6.74 4.35 -16.71
CA VAL A 14 -8.10 3.77 -16.56
C VAL A 14 -9.10 4.87 -16.24
N THR A 15 -8.73 5.80 -15.36
CA THR A 15 -9.57 6.95 -15.03
C THR A 15 -9.78 7.87 -16.23
N GLY A 16 -8.72 8.13 -16.99
CA GLY A 16 -8.80 8.90 -18.24
C GLY A 16 -9.69 8.24 -19.30
N ALA A 17 -9.65 6.90 -19.40
CA ALA A 17 -10.52 6.15 -20.29
C ALA A 17 -12.00 6.23 -19.86
N ILE A 18 -12.30 6.10 -18.58
CA ILE A 18 -13.67 6.23 -18.05
C ILE A 18 -14.24 7.63 -18.33
N ILE A 19 -13.44 8.67 -18.06
CA ILE A 19 -13.87 10.06 -18.34
C ILE A 19 -14.15 10.25 -19.82
N LYS A 20 -13.29 9.76 -20.73
CA LYS A 20 -13.51 9.85 -22.17
C LYS A 20 -14.77 9.10 -22.63
N VAL A 21 -15.07 7.96 -22.05
CA VAL A 21 -16.30 7.21 -22.35
C VAL A 21 -17.53 8.01 -21.91
N ILE A 22 -17.48 8.65 -20.74
CA ILE A 22 -18.57 9.50 -20.25
C ILE A 22 -18.76 10.72 -21.18
N GLU A 23 -17.67 11.39 -21.56
CA GLU A 23 -17.70 12.53 -22.48
C GLU A 23 -18.23 12.13 -23.87
N TRP A 24 -17.88 10.96 -24.37
CA TRP A 24 -18.39 10.41 -25.63
C TRP A 24 -19.89 10.09 -25.55
N LEU A 25 -20.36 9.50 -24.45
CA LEU A 25 -21.78 9.25 -24.20
C LEU A 25 -22.59 10.55 -24.14
N ILE A 26 -22.04 11.60 -23.52
CA ILE A 26 -22.63 12.95 -23.52
C ILE A 26 -22.74 13.47 -24.95
N GLY A 27 -21.68 13.37 -25.74
CA GLY A 27 -21.65 13.85 -27.14
C GLY A 27 -22.63 13.14 -28.10
N ILE A 28 -22.90 11.85 -27.87
CA ILE A 28 -23.94 11.10 -28.63
C ILE A 28 -25.35 11.57 -28.24
N HIS A 29 -25.54 11.89 -26.97
CA HIS A 29 -26.87 12.25 -26.45
C HIS A 29 -27.30 13.66 -26.91
N ASP A 30 -26.35 14.59 -27.05
CA ASP A 30 -26.62 15.94 -27.56
C ASP A 30 -27.23 15.95 -28.99
N ARG A 31 -27.05 14.87 -29.75
CA ARG A 31 -27.63 14.72 -31.10
C ARG A 31 -29.11 14.31 -31.12
N LYS A 32 -29.71 13.93 -30.00
CA LYS A 32 -31.14 13.57 -29.87
C LYS A 32 -31.89 14.58 -29.01
N LYS A 33 -32.35 15.67 -29.62
CA LYS A 33 -33.11 16.76 -28.98
C LYS A 33 -34.37 16.28 -28.23
N GLY A 34 -34.55 16.69 -26.97
CA GLY A 34 -35.84 16.99 -26.41
C GLY A 34 -36.18 16.49 -24.99
N LYS A 35 -35.44 15.55 -24.36
CA LYS A 35 -35.71 15.10 -22.97
C LYS A 35 -34.49 15.08 -22.08
N THR A 36 -33.48 15.88 -22.39
CA THR A 36 -32.07 15.62 -22.02
C THR A 36 -31.53 16.50 -20.90
N SER A 37 -32.25 17.56 -20.49
CA SER A 37 -31.65 18.55 -19.56
C SER A 37 -31.37 17.99 -18.15
N CYS A 38 -32.26 17.12 -17.64
CA CYS A 38 -32.10 16.53 -16.31
C CYS A 38 -30.97 15.47 -16.33
N MET A 39 -31.00 14.57 -17.31
CA MET A 39 -30.00 13.50 -17.46
C MET A 39 -28.59 14.04 -17.77
N GLN A 40 -28.46 15.14 -18.51
CA GLN A 40 -27.19 15.81 -18.74
C GLN A 40 -26.62 16.41 -17.44
N LYS A 41 -27.48 16.98 -16.59
CA LYS A 41 -27.07 17.49 -15.29
C LYS A 41 -26.58 16.34 -14.39
N ASP A 42 -27.33 15.24 -14.35
CA ASP A 42 -26.96 14.07 -13.54
C ASP A 42 -25.65 13.41 -14.01
N ILE A 43 -25.41 13.34 -15.33
CA ILE A 43 -24.18 12.82 -15.91
C ILE A 43 -23.00 13.75 -15.59
N LYS A 44 -23.20 15.06 -15.64
CA LYS A 44 -22.16 16.04 -15.30
C LYS A 44 -21.78 15.92 -13.81
N GLU A 45 -22.76 15.86 -12.94
CA GLU A 45 -22.56 15.68 -11.51
C GLU A 45 -21.84 14.35 -11.21
N LEU A 46 -22.25 13.25 -11.85
CA LEU A 46 -21.57 11.97 -11.75
C LEU A 46 -20.11 12.06 -12.22
N SER A 47 -19.85 12.74 -13.31
CA SER A 47 -18.49 12.95 -13.83
C SER A 47 -17.62 13.75 -12.83
N GLU A 48 -18.17 14.78 -12.20
CA GLU A 48 -17.50 15.58 -11.19
C GLU A 48 -17.21 14.73 -9.92
N ASN A 49 -18.17 13.92 -9.49
CA ASN A 49 -18.02 13.02 -8.37
C ASN A 49 -16.96 11.95 -8.65
N VAL A 50 -16.93 11.38 -9.85
CA VAL A 50 -15.89 10.41 -10.25
C VAL A 50 -14.50 11.06 -10.23
N LYS A 51 -14.36 12.30 -10.72
CA LYS A 51 -13.08 13.03 -10.64
C LYS A 51 -12.64 13.26 -9.19
N ALA A 52 -13.56 13.70 -8.34
CA ALA A 52 -13.26 13.92 -6.93
C ALA A 52 -12.83 12.62 -6.21
N LEU A 53 -13.54 11.51 -6.46
CA LEU A 53 -13.18 10.19 -5.92
C LEU A 53 -11.80 9.72 -6.40
N THR A 54 -11.48 9.96 -7.66
CA THR A 54 -10.17 9.61 -8.20
C THR A 54 -9.05 10.34 -7.48
N THR A 55 -9.20 11.66 -7.29
CA THR A 55 -8.20 12.45 -6.55
C THR A 55 -8.05 11.96 -5.11
N GLN A 56 -9.15 11.58 -4.46
CA GLN A 56 -9.09 11.01 -3.11
C GLN A 56 -8.37 9.65 -3.07
N ILE A 57 -8.61 8.80 -4.07
CA ILE A 57 -7.92 7.50 -4.18
C ILE A 57 -6.42 7.71 -4.41
N GLU A 58 -6.02 8.65 -5.26
CA GLU A 58 -4.61 8.97 -5.50
C GLU A 58 -3.93 9.46 -4.21
N ALA A 59 -4.57 10.35 -3.45
CA ALA A 59 -4.07 10.82 -2.16
C ALA A 59 -3.93 9.67 -1.15
N LEU A 60 -4.98 8.85 -0.98
CA LEU A 60 -4.94 7.69 -0.09
C LEU A 60 -3.86 6.67 -0.49
N THR A 61 -3.64 6.46 -1.79
CA THR A 61 -2.60 5.56 -2.28
C THR A 61 -1.21 6.07 -1.90
N LYS A 62 -1.00 7.38 -1.98
CA LYS A 62 0.25 8.02 -1.55
C LYS A 62 0.44 7.87 -0.04
N ASP A 63 -0.58 8.20 0.77
CA ASP A 63 -0.53 8.09 2.22
C ASP A 63 -0.23 6.65 2.68
N VAL A 64 -0.85 5.65 2.03
CA VAL A 64 -0.58 4.22 2.30
C VAL A 64 0.87 3.84 1.95
N SER A 65 1.43 4.40 0.87
CA SER A 65 2.84 4.17 0.54
C SER A 65 3.77 4.77 1.58
N GLU A 66 3.52 6.01 2.02
CA GLU A 66 4.30 6.68 3.06
C GLU A 66 4.24 5.90 4.39
N ILE A 67 3.05 5.48 4.82
CA ILE A 67 2.88 4.64 6.02
C ILE A 67 3.65 3.31 5.91
N LYS A 68 3.68 2.72 4.73
CA LYS A 68 4.44 1.48 4.49
C LYS A 68 5.94 1.71 4.66
N ASP A 69 6.46 2.80 4.12
CA ASP A 69 7.88 3.13 4.21
C ASP A 69 8.29 3.49 5.65
N ASP A 70 7.44 4.24 6.37
CA ASP A 70 7.62 4.56 7.78
C ASP A 70 7.61 3.29 8.66
N ASN A 71 6.66 2.37 8.41
CA ASN A 71 6.61 1.10 9.12
C ASN A 71 7.85 0.25 8.86
N LEU A 72 8.37 0.24 7.63
CA LEU A 72 9.61 -0.47 7.30
C LEU A 72 10.79 0.10 8.07
N ALA A 73 10.90 1.43 8.17
CA ALA A 73 11.96 2.09 8.94
C ALA A 73 11.87 1.74 10.44
N ILE A 74 10.68 1.78 11.03
CA ILE A 74 10.46 1.41 12.44
C ILE A 74 10.82 -0.05 12.71
N LEU A 75 10.45 -0.95 11.80
CA LEU A 75 10.78 -2.38 11.93
C LEU A 75 12.28 -2.63 11.77
N HIS A 76 12.93 -1.90 10.87
CA HIS A 76 14.37 -1.93 10.70
C HIS A 76 15.07 -1.53 12.00
N ASP A 77 14.75 -0.35 12.55
CA ASP A 77 15.34 0.13 13.80
C ASP A 77 15.09 -0.85 14.94
N SER A 78 13.90 -1.46 15.00
CA SER A 78 13.58 -2.47 16.02
C SER A 78 14.43 -3.74 15.91
N ILE A 79 14.81 -4.16 14.69
CA ILE A 79 15.74 -5.28 14.47
C ILE A 79 17.15 -4.92 14.94
N TYR A 80 17.61 -3.71 14.62
CA TYR A 80 18.91 -3.23 15.06
C TYR A 80 19.00 -3.11 16.57
N ASP A 81 18.00 -2.50 17.21
CA ASP A 81 17.91 -2.40 18.67
C ASP A 81 17.93 -3.80 19.34
N MET A 82 17.18 -4.73 18.77
CA MET A 82 17.18 -6.11 19.29
C MET A 82 18.54 -6.77 19.09
N PHE A 83 19.19 -6.57 17.96
CA PHE A 83 20.52 -7.09 17.68
C PHE A 83 21.56 -6.52 18.64
N ASP A 84 21.58 -5.21 18.85
CA ASP A 84 22.52 -4.54 19.75
C ASP A 84 22.35 -5.04 21.21
N ASN A 85 21.11 -5.24 21.63
CA ASN A 85 20.82 -5.70 22.98
C ASN A 85 21.12 -7.19 23.22
N LEU A 86 21.02 -8.03 22.20
CA LEU A 86 21.07 -9.48 22.32
C LEU A 86 22.32 -10.12 21.68
N SER A 87 23.08 -9.37 20.85
CA SER A 87 24.24 -9.91 20.12
C SER A 87 25.35 -10.45 21.03
N GLU A 88 25.58 -9.83 22.17
CA GLU A 88 26.63 -10.24 23.14
C GLU A 88 26.15 -11.32 24.13
N GLN A 89 24.83 -11.59 24.18
CA GLN A 89 24.31 -12.61 25.10
C GLN A 89 24.61 -14.01 24.56
N PRO A 90 24.93 -14.97 25.42
CA PRO A 90 25.27 -16.34 25.00
C PRO A 90 24.04 -17.13 24.53
N SER A 91 22.85 -16.79 25.02
CA SER A 91 21.57 -17.45 24.73
C SER A 91 20.45 -16.41 24.62
N LEU A 92 19.34 -16.81 24.04
CA LEU A 92 18.12 -16.01 24.01
C LEU A 92 17.08 -16.60 24.95
N SER A 93 16.30 -15.74 25.59
CA SER A 93 15.09 -16.23 26.26
C SER A 93 14.04 -16.70 25.21
N VAL A 94 13.15 -17.62 25.66
CA VAL A 94 12.02 -18.05 24.81
C VAL A 94 11.20 -16.86 24.29
N LYS A 95 11.04 -15.83 25.14
CA LYS A 95 10.31 -14.61 24.77
C LYS A 95 11.05 -13.81 23.69
N ASP A 96 12.37 -13.65 23.82
CA ASP A 96 13.15 -12.88 22.84
C ASP A 96 13.18 -13.61 21.49
N ARG A 97 13.28 -14.93 21.50
CA ARG A 97 13.18 -15.73 20.29
C ARG A 97 11.83 -15.55 19.60
N ALA A 98 10.74 -15.61 20.34
CA ALA A 98 9.41 -15.43 19.80
C ALA A 98 9.21 -14.00 19.23
N ASN A 99 9.70 -13.00 19.95
CA ASN A 99 9.65 -11.60 19.49
C ASN A 99 10.48 -11.40 18.21
N LEU A 100 11.68 -11.97 18.14
CA LEU A 100 12.55 -11.93 16.98
C LEU A 100 11.86 -12.53 15.74
N ASP A 101 11.22 -13.68 15.88
CA ASP A 101 10.53 -14.34 14.77
C ASP A 101 9.32 -13.53 14.27
N VAL A 102 8.55 -12.92 15.18
CA VAL A 102 7.43 -12.04 14.82
C VAL A 102 7.91 -10.76 14.13
N LEU A 103 8.97 -10.14 14.65
CA LEU A 103 9.55 -8.92 14.12
C LEU A 103 10.11 -9.18 12.72
N TRP A 104 10.86 -10.28 12.56
CA TRP A 104 11.40 -10.70 11.26
C TRP A 104 10.33 -10.96 10.22
N HIS A 105 9.26 -11.69 10.57
CA HIS A 105 8.16 -11.94 9.67
C HIS A 105 7.54 -10.64 9.15
N ARG A 106 7.33 -9.67 10.02
CA ARG A 106 6.79 -8.36 9.60
C ARG A 106 7.76 -7.58 8.73
N TYR A 107 9.03 -7.56 9.10
CA TYR A 107 10.06 -6.82 8.38
C TYR A 107 10.33 -7.41 7.01
N HIS A 108 10.58 -8.70 6.93
CA HIS A 108 11.00 -9.38 5.70
C HIS A 108 9.83 -9.80 4.83
N ASP A 109 8.86 -10.55 5.38
CA ASP A 109 7.82 -11.20 4.57
C ASP A 109 6.72 -10.22 4.17
N VAL A 110 6.43 -9.22 5.01
CA VAL A 110 5.36 -8.24 4.76
C VAL A 110 5.88 -7.00 4.05
N HIS A 111 7.04 -6.49 4.45
CA HIS A 111 7.59 -5.22 3.97
C HIS A 111 8.79 -5.36 3.03
N GLY A 112 9.34 -6.59 2.85
CA GLY A 112 10.42 -6.86 1.92
C GLY A 112 11.79 -6.32 2.38
N GLY A 113 12.12 -6.55 3.66
CA GLY A 113 13.33 -6.06 4.31
C GLY A 113 14.65 -6.21 3.54
N ASN A 114 15.75 -5.74 4.08
CA ASN A 114 17.07 -5.75 3.44
C ASN A 114 17.95 -6.91 3.90
N HIS A 115 19.07 -7.10 3.17
CA HIS A 115 20.05 -8.16 3.43
C HIS A 115 20.77 -8.00 4.79
N GLU A 116 20.99 -6.79 5.27
CA GLU A 116 21.65 -6.53 6.54
C GLU A 116 20.81 -7.00 7.73
N GLY A 117 19.52 -6.67 7.73
CA GLY A 117 18.57 -7.19 8.71
C GLY A 117 18.47 -8.73 8.69
N GLU A 118 18.61 -9.35 7.51
CA GLU A 118 18.67 -10.81 7.38
C GLU A 118 19.88 -11.40 8.10
N LEU A 119 21.05 -10.81 7.93
CA LEU A 119 22.25 -11.27 8.62
C LEU A 119 22.13 -11.17 10.14
N MET A 120 21.59 -10.07 10.65
CA MET A 120 21.32 -9.86 12.08
C MET A 120 20.35 -10.90 12.63
N TYR A 121 19.24 -11.12 11.92
CA TYR A 121 18.26 -12.14 12.27
C TYR A 121 18.88 -13.54 12.34
N GLN A 122 19.63 -13.94 11.31
CA GLN A 122 20.28 -15.25 11.26
C GLN A 122 21.30 -15.43 12.40
N GLN A 123 22.07 -14.39 12.72
CA GLN A 123 23.02 -14.43 13.84
C GLN A 123 22.30 -14.63 15.17
N LEU A 124 21.24 -13.88 15.46
CA LEU A 124 20.45 -14.07 16.67
C LEU A 124 19.72 -15.42 16.68
N LYS A 125 19.18 -15.83 15.53
CA LYS A 125 18.48 -17.11 15.36
C LYS A 125 19.36 -18.32 15.64
N SER A 126 20.65 -18.21 15.41
CA SER A 126 21.62 -19.30 15.64
C SER A 126 21.93 -19.54 17.14
N LYS A 127 21.58 -18.60 18.02
CA LYS A 127 21.86 -18.72 19.47
C LYS A 127 20.96 -19.76 20.11
N PRO A 128 21.46 -20.48 21.17
CA PRO A 128 20.64 -21.36 21.96
C PRO A 128 19.52 -20.60 22.69
N VAL A 129 18.45 -21.31 23.02
CA VAL A 129 17.30 -20.75 23.76
C VAL A 129 17.27 -21.36 25.14
N GLU A 130 17.12 -20.53 26.15
CA GLU A 130 17.01 -20.91 27.56
C GLU A 130 15.70 -20.41 28.17
#